data_c0320155d38fc754d3aac9be93d97002
#
_entry.id   c0320155d38fc754d3aac9be93d97002
#
_cell.length_a   1.000
_cell.length_b   1.000
_cell.length_c   1.000
_cell.angle_alpha   90.00
_cell.angle_beta   90.00
_cell.angle_gamma   90.00
#
_symmetry.space_group_name_H-M   'P 1'
#
loop_
_entity.id
_entity.type
_entity.pdbx_description
1 polymer ?
#
loop_
_entity_poly.entity_id
_entity_poly.type
_entity_poly.pdbx_seq_one_letter_code
_entity_poly.pdbx_strand_id
1 'polypeptide(L)'
;MTPTQTNLDINLKIGEYTVHPIPTGLFGLDGGAMFGTVPKVLWEKSNPPDLQNRIQMEARALLLKSPQRNILIDTGNGSDFIAKYGDKLGSKFSEMYGLDASGPNLEKSLAKHGLTFNDITDVILTHLHFDHAGGATKAVNNDLVPTFKKLVTMFNHKI
;
A
#
# COMPACT_ATOMS: atom_id res chain seq x y z
N MET A 1 1.03 16.54 -16.27
CA MET A 1 -0.38 16.04 -16.30
C MET A 1 -0.57 15.26 -15.02
N THR A 2 -1.44 15.69 -14.12
CA THR A 2 -1.79 14.97 -12.89
C THR A 2 -2.44 13.64 -13.29
N PRO A 3 -2.03 12.50 -12.75
CA PRO A 3 -2.71 11.24 -13.02
C PRO A 3 -4.15 11.38 -12.57
N THR A 4 -5.08 11.15 -13.49
CA THR A 4 -6.50 11.08 -13.17
C THR A 4 -6.68 9.95 -12.16
N GLN A 5 -7.03 10.28 -10.93
CA GLN A 5 -7.49 9.28 -9.96
C GLN A 5 -8.71 8.59 -10.59
N THR A 6 -8.50 7.43 -11.14
CA THR A 6 -9.60 6.57 -11.55
C THR A 6 -10.28 6.10 -10.27
N ASN A 7 -11.36 6.76 -9.90
CA ASN A 7 -12.31 6.24 -8.92
C ASN A 7 -12.92 4.99 -9.54
N LEU A 8 -12.26 3.86 -9.37
CA LEU A 8 -12.82 2.56 -9.70
C LEU A 8 -13.77 2.18 -8.55
N ASP A 9 -14.96 2.76 -8.55
CA ASP A 9 -16.10 2.19 -7.83
C ASP A 9 -16.46 0.86 -8.53
N ILE A 10 -15.58 -0.12 -8.36
CA ILE A 10 -15.83 -1.49 -8.79
C ILE A 10 -16.83 -2.08 -7.80
N ASN A 11 -18.08 -2.13 -8.22
CA ASN A 11 -19.14 -2.79 -7.45
C ASN A 11 -19.06 -4.31 -7.65
N LEU A 12 -17.87 -4.87 -7.31
CA LEU A 12 -17.61 -6.30 -7.42
C LEU A 12 -18.12 -7.00 -6.16
N LYS A 13 -18.94 -8.03 -6.35
CA LYS A 13 -19.44 -8.88 -5.27
C LYS A 13 -19.00 -10.31 -5.47
N ILE A 14 -18.43 -10.91 -4.42
CA ILE A 14 -17.98 -12.31 -4.40
C ILE A 14 -18.66 -13.00 -3.20
N GLY A 15 -19.67 -13.81 -3.47
CA GLY A 15 -20.49 -14.37 -2.42
C GLY A 15 -21.18 -13.27 -1.60
N GLU A 16 -20.95 -13.26 -0.29
CA GLU A 16 -21.46 -12.22 0.61
C GLU A 16 -20.58 -10.97 0.71
N TYR A 17 -19.38 -10.99 0.11
CA TYR A 17 -18.43 -9.89 0.21
C TYR A 17 -18.59 -8.88 -0.92
N THR A 18 -18.61 -7.60 -0.58
CA THR A 18 -18.31 -6.50 -1.52
C THR A 18 -16.81 -6.23 -1.51
N VAL A 19 -16.23 -6.02 -2.68
CA VAL A 19 -14.78 -5.89 -2.88
C VAL A 19 -14.44 -4.46 -3.25
N HIS A 20 -13.52 -3.83 -2.49
CA HIS A 20 -13.14 -2.44 -2.67
C HIS A 20 -11.62 -2.32 -2.79
N PRO A 21 -11.09 -1.73 -3.89
CA PRO A 21 -9.68 -1.35 -3.96
C PRO A 21 -9.42 -0.18 -3.00
N ILE A 22 -8.38 -0.31 -2.18
CA ILE A 22 -7.99 0.66 -1.15
C ILE A 22 -6.64 1.25 -1.52
N PRO A 23 -6.54 2.48 -2.05
CA PRO A 23 -5.28 3.17 -2.24
C PRO A 23 -4.57 3.37 -0.89
N THR A 24 -3.30 2.97 -0.80
CA THR A 24 -2.56 2.95 0.46
C THR A 24 -1.29 3.79 0.45
N GLY A 25 -0.90 4.32 -0.70
CA GLY A 25 0.22 5.25 -0.82
C GLY A 25 0.82 5.29 -2.21
N LEU A 26 1.39 6.42 -2.55
CA LEU A 26 2.18 6.59 -3.77
C LEU A 26 3.65 6.28 -3.48
N PHE A 27 4.34 5.72 -4.45
CA PHE A 27 5.78 5.44 -4.38
C PHE A 27 6.38 5.34 -5.77
N GLY A 28 7.70 5.29 -5.86
CA GLY A 28 8.43 5.13 -7.10
C GLY A 28 9.39 3.96 -7.07
N LEU A 29 9.45 3.20 -8.14
CA LEU A 29 10.46 2.16 -8.35
C LEU A 29 11.19 2.40 -9.67
N ASP A 30 12.44 1.96 -9.74
CA ASP A 30 13.24 2.02 -10.96
C ASP A 30 12.50 1.36 -12.13
N GLY A 31 12.29 2.11 -13.20
CA GLY A 31 11.55 1.63 -14.36
C GLY A 31 12.23 0.45 -15.06
N GLY A 32 13.57 0.39 -15.03
CA GLY A 32 14.31 -0.76 -15.56
C GLY A 32 14.06 -2.02 -14.76
N ALA A 33 14.02 -1.90 -13.42
CA ALA A 33 13.68 -3.04 -12.56
C ALA A 33 12.25 -3.54 -12.79
N MET A 34 11.30 -2.61 -13.04
CA MET A 34 9.90 -2.97 -13.25
C MET A 34 9.62 -3.54 -14.64
N PHE A 35 10.24 -3.00 -15.68
CA PHE A 35 10.02 -3.42 -17.06
C PHE A 35 11.00 -4.49 -17.55
N GLY A 36 12.05 -4.77 -16.76
CA GLY A 36 13.02 -5.83 -17.07
C GLY A 36 13.69 -5.63 -18.44
N THR A 37 13.50 -6.57 -19.33
CA THR A 37 14.13 -6.58 -20.67
C THR A 37 13.43 -5.67 -21.69
N VAL A 38 12.30 -5.05 -21.34
CA VAL A 38 11.62 -4.11 -22.24
C VAL A 38 12.44 -2.83 -22.36
N PRO A 39 12.81 -2.39 -23.58
CA PRO A 39 13.61 -1.18 -23.79
C PRO A 39 12.92 0.08 -23.24
N LYS A 40 13.70 0.94 -22.56
CA LYS A 40 13.20 2.18 -21.96
C LYS A 40 12.39 3.04 -22.92
N VAL A 41 12.87 3.19 -24.16
CA VAL A 41 12.19 3.98 -25.22
C VAL A 41 10.76 3.54 -25.53
N LEU A 42 10.39 2.32 -25.13
CA LEU A 42 9.02 1.81 -25.28
C LEU A 42 8.15 2.14 -24.06
N TRP A 43 8.63 1.84 -22.86
CA TRP A 43 7.81 2.00 -21.66
C TRP A 43 7.77 3.45 -21.12
N GLU A 44 8.81 4.27 -21.34
CA GLU A 44 8.82 5.66 -20.88
C GLU A 44 7.73 6.54 -21.51
N LYS A 45 7.17 6.13 -22.66
CA LYS A 45 6.07 6.83 -23.33
C LYS A 45 4.76 6.76 -22.53
N SER A 46 4.52 5.63 -21.90
CA SER A 46 3.31 5.39 -21.08
C SER A 46 3.56 5.59 -19.59
N ASN A 47 4.80 5.39 -19.14
CA ASN A 47 5.22 5.49 -17.75
C ASN A 47 6.48 6.38 -17.67
N PRO A 48 6.34 7.70 -17.82
CA PRO A 48 7.49 8.61 -17.83
C PRO A 48 8.20 8.57 -16.45
N PRO A 49 9.52 8.27 -16.45
CA PRO A 49 10.29 8.21 -15.22
C PRO A 49 10.68 9.61 -14.73
N ASP A 50 10.99 9.71 -13.43
CA ASP A 50 11.63 10.86 -12.83
C ASP A 50 13.16 10.90 -13.13
N LEU A 51 13.87 11.88 -12.52
CA LEU A 51 15.31 12.03 -12.70
C LEU A 51 16.13 10.86 -12.14
N GLN A 52 15.58 10.06 -11.22
CA GLN A 52 16.17 8.84 -10.68
C GLN A 52 15.73 7.58 -11.44
N ASN A 53 15.12 7.73 -12.61
CA ASN A 53 14.58 6.63 -13.42
C ASN A 53 13.42 5.86 -12.75
N ARG A 54 12.77 6.46 -11.73
CA ARG A 54 11.62 5.83 -11.07
C ARG A 54 10.34 6.14 -11.82
N ILE A 55 9.50 5.14 -12.00
CA ILE A 55 8.11 5.30 -12.43
C ILE A 55 7.21 5.45 -11.22
N GLN A 56 6.17 6.27 -11.33
CA GLN A 56 5.19 6.43 -10.26
C GLN A 56 4.28 5.22 -10.18
N MET A 57 4.11 4.70 -8.96
CA MET A 57 3.26 3.58 -8.64
C MET A 57 2.32 3.93 -7.47
N GLU A 58 1.25 3.17 -7.34
CA GLU A 58 0.34 3.24 -6.21
C GLU A 58 0.24 1.87 -5.55
N ALA A 59 0.60 1.80 -4.27
CA ALA A 59 0.31 0.63 -3.46
C ALA A 59 -1.19 0.56 -3.18
N ARG A 60 -1.78 -0.63 -3.33
CA ARG A 60 -3.20 -0.86 -3.08
C ARG A 60 -3.39 -2.10 -2.23
N ALA A 61 -4.25 -1.97 -1.24
CA ALA A 61 -4.83 -3.09 -0.54
C ALA A 61 -6.20 -3.44 -1.16
N LEU A 62 -6.75 -4.58 -0.80
CA LEU A 62 -8.09 -4.97 -1.16
C LEU A 62 -8.92 -5.19 0.09
N LEU A 63 -10.03 -4.46 0.21
CA LEU A 63 -10.98 -4.62 1.31
C LEU A 63 -12.15 -5.49 0.85
N LEU A 64 -12.38 -6.62 1.56
CA LEU A 64 -13.56 -7.45 1.42
C LEU A 64 -14.47 -7.20 2.62
N LYS A 65 -15.66 -6.69 2.36
CA LYS A 65 -16.61 -6.26 3.39
C LYS A 65 -17.87 -7.13 3.35
N SER A 66 -18.21 -7.72 4.48
CA SER A 66 -19.48 -8.44 4.72
C SER A 66 -20.13 -7.94 6.01
N PRO A 67 -21.37 -8.37 6.36
CA PRO A 67 -22.00 -7.98 7.62
C PRO A 67 -21.22 -8.41 8.87
N GLN A 68 -20.40 -9.48 8.79
CA GLN A 68 -19.68 -10.04 9.92
C GLN A 68 -18.17 -9.77 9.88
N ARG A 69 -17.60 -9.51 8.71
CA ARG A 69 -16.14 -9.44 8.54
C ARG A 69 -15.72 -8.30 7.61
N ASN A 70 -14.65 -7.65 8.00
CA ASN A 70 -13.88 -6.72 7.16
C ASN A 70 -12.48 -7.29 6.99
N ILE A 71 -12.21 -7.94 5.87
CA ILE A 71 -10.94 -8.59 5.58
C ILE A 71 -10.10 -7.64 4.71
N LEU A 72 -8.87 -7.39 5.12
CA LEU A 72 -7.92 -6.58 4.36
C LEU A 72 -6.83 -7.48 3.77
N ILE A 73 -6.63 -7.43 2.45
CA ILE A 73 -5.53 -8.09 1.77
C ILE A 73 -4.47 -7.04 1.46
N ASP A 74 -3.28 -7.21 2.02
CA ASP A 74 -2.17 -6.27 2.10
C ASP A 74 -2.50 -4.99 2.89
N THR A 75 -1.46 -4.21 3.22
CA THR A 75 -1.57 -3.04 4.09
C THR A 75 -0.89 -1.80 3.51
N GLY A 76 -0.26 -1.94 2.34
CA GLY A 76 0.44 -0.85 1.67
C GLY A 76 1.73 -0.41 2.35
N ASN A 77 2.21 0.77 1.94
CA ASN A 77 3.51 1.31 2.37
C ASN A 77 3.59 1.64 3.87
N GLY A 78 2.47 1.92 4.52
CA GLY A 78 2.46 2.69 5.77
C GLY A 78 2.66 4.19 5.51
N SER A 79 2.67 4.99 6.57
CA SER A 79 2.81 6.46 6.47
C SER A 79 3.77 7.06 7.51
N ASP A 80 4.36 6.24 8.35
CA ASP A 80 5.14 6.62 9.52
C ASP A 80 6.62 6.18 9.43
N PHE A 81 7.19 6.26 8.21
CA PHE A 81 8.53 5.77 7.89
C PHE A 81 9.63 6.34 8.80
N ILE A 82 9.58 7.65 9.11
CA ILE A 82 10.57 8.30 9.97
C ILE A 82 10.42 7.80 11.39
N ALA A 83 9.19 7.72 11.90
CA ALA A 83 8.92 7.21 13.23
C ALA A 83 9.32 5.74 13.41
N LYS A 84 9.19 4.92 12.34
CA LYS A 84 9.57 3.50 12.35
C LYS A 84 11.08 3.27 12.28
N TYR A 85 11.76 4.03 11.42
CA TYR A 85 13.15 3.71 11.05
C TYR A 85 14.15 4.77 11.55
N GLY A 86 13.66 5.81 12.24
CA GLY A 86 14.45 6.96 12.68
C GLY A 86 14.77 7.92 11.54
N ASP A 87 15.17 9.14 11.88
CA ASP A 87 15.33 10.26 10.92
C ASP A 87 16.24 9.89 9.75
N LYS A 88 17.41 9.30 10.03
CA LYS A 88 18.42 9.01 9.01
C LYS A 88 17.98 7.94 8.02
N LEU A 89 17.50 6.80 8.52
CA LEU A 89 17.10 5.67 7.67
C LEU A 89 15.72 5.90 7.04
N GLY A 90 14.77 6.42 7.82
CA GLY A 90 13.43 6.72 7.34
C GLY A 90 13.42 7.78 6.25
N SER A 91 14.24 8.84 6.38
CA SER A 91 14.36 9.87 5.33
C SER A 91 15.00 9.32 4.05
N LYS A 92 16.08 8.51 4.18
CA LYS A 92 16.69 7.87 3.01
C LYS A 92 15.75 6.91 2.30
N PHE A 93 14.99 6.15 3.07
CA PHE A 93 14.00 5.22 2.53
C PHE A 93 12.87 5.98 1.80
N SER A 94 12.36 7.05 2.42
CA SER A 94 11.34 7.90 1.84
C SER A 94 11.83 8.56 0.55
N GLU A 95 13.07 9.07 0.53
CA GLU A 95 13.69 9.68 -0.65
C GLU A 95 13.91 8.64 -1.76
N MET A 96 14.45 7.45 -1.43
CA MET A 96 14.74 6.38 -2.39
C MET A 96 13.49 5.95 -3.15
N TYR A 97 12.38 5.80 -2.47
CA TYR A 97 11.11 5.35 -3.05
C TYR A 97 10.12 6.47 -3.33
N GLY A 98 10.51 7.74 -3.13
CA GLY A 98 9.61 8.87 -3.36
C GLY A 98 8.29 8.76 -2.59
N LEU A 99 8.36 8.29 -1.33
CA LEU A 99 7.19 8.10 -0.50
C LEU A 99 6.65 9.44 0.01
N ASP A 100 5.36 9.63 -0.12
CA ASP A 100 4.66 10.83 0.37
C ASP A 100 3.61 10.45 1.44
N ALA A 101 3.94 10.74 2.71
CA ALA A 101 3.04 10.50 3.84
C ALA A 101 1.78 11.41 3.83
N SER A 102 1.81 12.53 3.09
CA SER A 102 0.66 13.45 2.97
C SER A 102 -0.42 12.94 2.01
N GLY A 103 -0.03 12.07 1.08
CA GLY A 103 -0.88 11.50 0.04
C GLY A 103 -1.95 10.52 0.55
N PRO A 104 -2.49 9.70 -0.35
CA PRO A 104 -3.35 8.58 0.01
C PRO A 104 -2.64 7.66 0.99
N ASN A 105 -3.34 7.22 2.01
CA ASN A 105 -2.84 6.22 2.95
C ASN A 105 -3.97 5.31 3.41
N LEU A 106 -3.62 4.20 4.03
CA LEU A 106 -4.57 3.18 4.44
C LEU A 106 -5.66 3.72 5.37
N GLU A 107 -5.32 4.57 6.35
CA GLU A 107 -6.29 5.13 7.30
C GLU A 107 -7.32 6.00 6.60
N LYS A 108 -6.87 6.96 5.78
CA LYS A 108 -7.76 7.84 5.01
C LYS A 108 -8.66 7.06 4.06
N SER A 109 -8.13 5.99 3.48
CA SER A 109 -8.88 5.16 2.53
C SER A 109 -9.91 4.29 3.21
N LEU A 110 -9.60 3.69 4.36
CA LEU A 110 -10.58 2.97 5.19
C LEU A 110 -11.70 3.89 5.69
N ALA A 111 -11.36 5.12 6.08
CA ALA A 111 -12.35 6.12 6.54
C ALA A 111 -13.41 6.43 5.47
N LYS A 112 -13.07 6.40 4.18
CA LYS A 112 -14.05 6.55 3.08
C LYS A 112 -15.10 5.45 3.04
N HIS A 113 -14.78 4.28 3.61
CA HIS A 113 -15.69 3.15 3.75
C HIS A 113 -16.36 3.07 5.14
N GLY A 114 -16.19 4.12 5.98
CA GLY A 114 -16.72 4.20 7.33
C GLY A 114 -15.99 3.26 8.31
N LEU A 115 -14.73 2.91 8.03
CA LEU A 115 -13.95 1.96 8.83
C LEU A 115 -12.70 2.64 9.43
N THR A 116 -12.30 2.11 10.58
CA THR A 116 -11.03 2.36 11.25
C THR A 116 -10.19 1.09 11.26
N PHE A 117 -8.94 1.16 11.70
CA PHE A 117 -8.11 -0.04 11.91
C PHE A 117 -8.74 -1.06 12.89
N ASN A 118 -9.56 -0.58 13.84
CA ASN A 118 -10.21 -1.44 14.82
C ASN A 118 -11.36 -2.28 14.24
N ASP A 119 -11.91 -1.85 13.11
CA ASP A 119 -13.03 -2.51 12.43
C ASP A 119 -12.56 -3.62 11.49
N ILE A 120 -11.25 -3.70 11.22
CA ILE A 120 -10.65 -4.76 10.41
C ILE A 120 -10.60 -6.02 11.27
N THR A 121 -11.25 -7.08 10.78
CA THR A 121 -11.34 -8.36 11.48
C THR A 121 -10.20 -9.30 11.14
N ASP A 122 -9.67 -9.21 9.92
CA ASP A 122 -8.63 -10.10 9.40
C ASP A 122 -7.71 -9.32 8.46
N VAL A 123 -6.43 -9.67 8.48
CA VAL A 123 -5.43 -9.16 7.54
C VAL A 123 -4.71 -10.33 6.91
N ILE A 124 -4.63 -10.34 5.57
CA ILE A 124 -3.91 -11.31 4.78
C ILE A 124 -2.76 -10.57 4.10
N LEU A 125 -1.52 -10.94 4.38
CA LEU A 125 -0.36 -10.41 3.66
C LEU A 125 0.01 -11.39 2.55
N THR A 126 0.09 -10.88 1.31
CA THR A 126 0.52 -11.68 0.17
C THR A 126 2.01 -11.99 0.27
N HIS A 127 2.81 -10.98 0.70
CA HIS A 127 4.24 -11.11 0.99
C HIS A 127 4.71 -9.90 1.83
N LEU A 128 6.02 -9.87 2.18
CA LEU A 128 6.55 -8.92 3.15
C LEU A 128 7.29 -7.72 2.55
N HIS A 129 7.16 -7.43 1.26
CA HIS A 129 7.69 -6.18 0.72
C HIS A 129 6.98 -4.98 1.35
N PHE A 130 7.69 -3.85 1.43
CA PHE A 130 7.23 -2.67 2.17
C PHE A 130 5.91 -2.09 1.63
N ASP A 131 5.68 -2.18 0.34
CA ASP A 131 4.48 -1.71 -0.37
C ASP A 131 3.26 -2.61 -0.15
N HIS A 132 3.45 -3.78 0.46
CA HIS A 132 2.41 -4.73 0.85
C HIS A 132 2.23 -4.83 2.37
N ALA A 133 3.33 -4.86 3.12
CA ALA A 133 3.32 -5.12 4.56
C ALA A 133 3.65 -3.88 5.42
N GLY A 134 4.02 -2.76 4.82
CA GLY A 134 4.47 -1.56 5.52
C GLY A 134 3.46 -0.99 6.52
N GLY A 135 2.17 -1.07 6.22
CA GLY A 135 1.10 -0.63 7.11
C GLY A 135 0.68 -1.64 8.18
N ALA A 136 1.25 -2.86 8.20
CA ALA A 136 0.89 -3.88 9.19
C ALA A 136 1.35 -3.53 10.61
N THR A 137 2.37 -2.69 10.74
CA THR A 137 2.86 -2.13 11.99
C THR A 137 2.78 -0.61 11.98
N LYS A 138 2.79 -0.01 13.16
CA LYS A 138 2.91 1.45 13.36
C LYS A 138 3.82 1.76 14.53
N ALA A 139 4.43 2.95 14.50
CA ALA A 139 5.22 3.45 15.62
C ALA A 139 4.30 4.13 16.66
N VAL A 140 4.44 3.74 17.92
CA VAL A 140 3.75 4.37 19.06
C VAL A 140 4.76 4.51 20.20
N ASN A 141 5.04 5.73 20.63
CA ASN A 141 6.00 6.01 21.72
C ASN A 141 7.38 5.35 21.52
N ASN A 142 7.90 5.40 20.30
CA ASN A 142 9.15 4.76 19.85
C ASN A 142 9.14 3.21 19.80
N ASP A 143 8.01 2.57 20.06
CA ASP A 143 7.86 1.12 19.90
C ASP A 143 7.13 0.79 18.60
N LEU A 144 7.47 -0.33 17.99
CA LEU A 144 6.73 -0.89 16.86
C LEU A 144 5.63 -1.80 17.39
N VAL A 145 4.38 -1.41 17.10
CA VAL A 145 3.21 -2.19 17.49
C VAL A 145 2.41 -2.63 16.27
N PRO A 146 1.66 -3.73 16.34
CA PRO A 146 0.71 -4.10 15.29
C PRO A 146 -0.33 -2.99 15.06
N THR A 147 -0.61 -2.67 13.79
CA THR A 147 -1.64 -1.69 13.43
C THR A 147 -3.04 -2.23 13.73
N PHE A 148 -3.22 -3.52 13.56
CA PHE A 148 -4.50 -4.21 13.69
C PHE A 148 -4.54 -5.07 14.95
N LYS A 149 -5.66 -5.07 15.68
CA LYS A 149 -5.82 -5.83 16.93
C LYS A 149 -5.92 -7.35 16.71
N LYS A 150 -6.43 -7.76 15.54
CA LYS A 150 -6.57 -9.17 15.16
C LYS A 150 -5.78 -9.39 13.88
N LEU A 151 -4.63 -9.98 14.00
CA LEU A 151 -3.78 -10.34 12.88
C LEU A 151 -3.85 -11.85 12.69
N VAL A 152 -4.64 -12.30 11.71
CA VAL A 152 -4.47 -13.64 11.15
C VAL A 152 -3.57 -13.46 9.95
N THR A 153 -2.27 -13.59 10.16
CA THR A 153 -1.30 -13.53 9.06
C THR A 153 -1.29 -14.88 8.38
N MET A 154 -1.85 -14.96 7.18
CA MET A 154 -1.66 -16.13 6.33
C MET A 154 -0.53 -15.83 5.36
N PHE A 155 0.59 -16.52 5.50
CA PHE A 155 1.67 -16.52 4.51
C PHE A 155 1.45 -17.67 3.53
N ASN A 156 1.55 -17.40 2.24
CA ASN A 156 1.64 -18.47 1.26
C ASN A 156 3.08 -19.01 1.29
N HIS A 157 3.29 -20.20 1.87
CA HIS A 157 4.60 -20.84 2.01
C HIS A 157 5.12 -21.52 0.71
N LYS A 158 4.52 -21.24 -0.44
CA LYS A 158 5.00 -21.76 -1.71
C LYS A 158 5.45 -20.62 -2.60
N ILE A 159 6.71 -20.28 -2.48
CA ILE A 159 7.53 -19.66 -3.51
C ILE A 159 8.64 -20.67 -3.85
#